data_bcbbc5d68204dd08c6ce854e857eb7ec
#
_entry.id   bcbbc5d68204dd08c6ce854e857eb7ec
#
_cell.length_a   1.000
_cell.length_b   1.000
_cell.length_c   1.000
_cell.angle_alpha   90.00
_cell.angle_beta   90.00
_cell.angle_gamma   90.00
#
_symmetry.space_group_name_H-M   'P 1'
#
loop_
_entity.id
_entity.type
_entity.pdbx_description
1 polymer ?
#
loop_
_entity_poly.entity_id
_entity_poly.type
_entity_poly.pdbx_seq_one_letter_code
_entity_poly.pdbx_strand_id
1 'polypeptide(L)'
;MVKVLIKKLNSAVKLPEYKTDGASGMDLIAFIKESINIKPKTSSLIPTGLSVAFSENYEIQIRPRSGLAAKNNISVLNTPGTIDSDYRGEIKVIIYNHGNNDFFVNNGDRIAQMILSPVVKMELEETSDLPETTRGLDGFGSTGK
;
A
#
# COMPACT_ATOMS: atom_id res chain seq x y z
N MET A 1 6.59 -19.16 8.21
CA MET A 1 6.94 -17.91 7.48
C MET A 1 6.85 -18.16 5.98
N VAL A 2 6.37 -17.19 5.23
CA VAL A 2 6.26 -17.25 3.76
C VAL A 2 7.50 -16.61 3.15
N LYS A 3 8.09 -17.26 2.14
CA LYS A 3 9.28 -16.75 1.45
C LYS A 3 8.86 -15.73 0.39
N VAL A 4 9.40 -14.52 0.47
CA VAL A 4 9.30 -13.47 -0.54
C VAL A 4 10.71 -13.19 -1.07
N LEU A 5 10.89 -13.31 -2.37
CA LEU A 5 12.13 -12.89 -3.03
C LEU A 5 12.09 -11.38 -3.20
N ILE A 6 13.18 -10.70 -2.87
CA ILE A 6 13.29 -9.25 -3.01
C ILE A 6 14.58 -8.90 -3.75
N LYS A 7 14.46 -8.02 -4.75
CA LYS A 7 15.56 -7.50 -5.55
C LYS A 7 15.75 -6.02 -5.25
N LYS A 8 16.97 -5.65 -4.93
CA LYS A 8 17.40 -4.25 -4.85
C LYS A 8 17.78 -3.78 -6.26
N LEU A 9 17.18 -2.70 -6.72
CA LEU A 9 17.50 -2.09 -8.03
C LEU A 9 18.78 -1.25 -7.99
N ASN A 10 19.25 -0.93 -6.77
CA ASN A 10 20.52 -0.26 -6.52
C ASN A 10 21.14 -0.83 -5.23
N SER A 11 22.47 -0.99 -5.19
CA SER A 11 23.17 -1.53 -4.01
C SER A 11 22.96 -0.73 -2.72
N ALA A 12 22.72 0.58 -2.84
CA ALA A 12 22.47 1.49 -1.70
C ALA A 12 21.07 1.34 -1.09
N VAL A 13 20.12 0.67 -1.76
CA VAL A 13 18.78 0.43 -1.23
C VAL A 13 18.87 -0.45 0.02
N LYS A 14 18.21 -0.04 1.10
CA LYS A 14 18.07 -0.84 2.31
C LYS A 14 16.88 -1.79 2.20
N LEU A 15 17.06 -3.03 2.64
CA LEU A 15 15.94 -3.98 2.73
C LEU A 15 15.01 -3.56 3.88
N PRO A 16 13.68 -3.67 3.67
CA PRO A 16 12.72 -3.47 4.74
C PRO A 16 12.81 -4.60 5.78
N GLU A 17 12.45 -4.28 7.01
CA GLU A 17 12.49 -5.22 8.14
C GLU A 17 11.30 -4.99 9.08
N TYR A 18 10.87 -6.03 9.77
CA TYR A 18 9.95 -5.90 10.90
C TYR A 18 10.67 -5.21 12.06
N LYS A 19 10.05 -4.17 12.61
CA LYS A 19 10.67 -3.40 13.72
C LYS A 19 10.44 -4.04 15.08
N THR A 20 9.42 -4.89 15.22
CA THR A 20 9.11 -5.68 16.41
C THR A 20 8.57 -7.04 15.98
N ASP A 21 8.62 -8.03 16.88
CA ASP A 21 8.12 -9.38 16.61
C ASP A 21 6.61 -9.41 16.30
N GLY A 22 5.86 -8.47 16.86
CA GLY A 22 4.42 -8.34 16.61
C GLY A 22 4.04 -7.41 15.45
N ALA A 23 5.01 -6.84 14.74
CA ALA A 23 4.70 -5.93 13.63
C ALA A 23 4.05 -6.69 12.46
N SER A 24 2.95 -6.18 11.92
CA SER A 24 2.26 -6.75 10.76
C SER A 24 2.87 -6.31 9.43
N GLY A 25 3.59 -5.20 9.41
CA GLY A 25 4.15 -4.60 8.21
C GLY A 25 5.60 -4.17 8.36
N MET A 26 6.26 -3.99 7.23
CA MET A 26 7.59 -3.43 7.11
C MET A 26 7.51 -2.04 6.50
N ASP A 27 8.27 -1.07 7.02
CA ASP A 27 8.34 0.28 6.43
C ASP A 27 8.97 0.24 5.03
N LEU A 28 8.35 0.95 4.09
CA LEU A 28 8.92 1.28 2.78
C LEU A 28 9.60 2.64 2.84
N ILE A 29 10.80 2.68 2.28
CA ILE A 29 11.69 3.84 2.34
C ILE A 29 11.80 4.44 0.93
N ALA A 30 11.70 5.76 0.84
CA ALA A 30 11.92 6.49 -0.42
C ALA A 30 13.38 6.33 -0.87
N PHE A 31 13.56 5.96 -2.15
CA PHE A 31 14.85 5.91 -2.79
C PHE A 31 14.87 6.85 -3.99
N ILE A 32 15.27 8.09 -3.74
CA ILE A 32 15.22 9.20 -4.68
C ILE A 32 16.56 9.96 -4.69
N LYS A 33 16.87 10.63 -5.79
CA LYS A 33 18.09 11.44 -5.91
C LYS A 33 17.92 12.83 -5.31
N GLU A 34 16.75 13.44 -5.54
CA GLU A 34 16.42 14.79 -5.11
C GLU A 34 15.13 14.76 -4.29
N SER A 35 15.00 15.71 -3.36
CA SER A 35 13.77 15.87 -2.57
C SER A 35 12.57 16.15 -3.49
N ILE A 36 11.45 15.46 -3.22
CA ILE A 36 10.20 15.65 -3.96
C ILE A 36 9.25 16.50 -3.12
N ASN A 37 8.85 17.64 -3.65
CA ASN A 37 7.81 18.48 -3.04
C ASN A 37 6.43 18.05 -3.52
N ILE A 38 5.58 17.60 -2.59
CA ILE A 38 4.18 17.25 -2.83
C ILE A 38 3.32 18.42 -2.33
N LYS A 39 2.83 19.23 -3.26
CA LYS A 39 1.97 20.39 -2.96
C LYS A 39 0.64 19.95 -2.33
N PRO A 40 -0.04 20.83 -1.60
CA PRO A 40 -1.38 20.58 -1.09
C PRO A 40 -2.34 20.06 -2.17
N LYS A 41 -3.13 19.04 -1.84
CA LYS A 41 -4.13 18.42 -2.71
C LYS A 41 -3.58 17.81 -4.00
N THR A 42 -2.28 17.44 -4.00
CA THR A 42 -1.64 16.72 -5.12
C THR A 42 -1.03 15.40 -4.66
N SER A 43 -0.66 14.58 -5.63
CA SER A 43 0.05 13.32 -5.39
C SER A 43 1.38 13.28 -6.13
N SER A 44 2.26 12.39 -5.65
CA SER A 44 3.50 12.05 -6.34
C SER A 44 3.79 10.57 -6.21
N LEU A 45 4.38 9.99 -7.24
CA LEU A 45 4.82 8.59 -7.28
C LEU A 45 6.26 8.49 -6.77
N ILE A 46 6.44 7.86 -5.60
CA ILE A 46 7.73 7.81 -4.92
C ILE A 46 8.35 6.41 -5.11
N PRO A 47 9.52 6.30 -5.75
CA PRO A 47 10.22 5.03 -5.93
C PRO A 47 10.84 4.53 -4.62
N THR A 48 10.95 3.20 -4.48
CA THR A 48 11.58 2.52 -3.33
C THR A 48 12.87 1.79 -3.67
N GLY A 49 13.16 1.62 -4.96
CA GLY A 49 14.30 0.84 -5.44
C GLY A 49 14.18 -0.67 -5.22
N LEU A 50 12.96 -1.17 -4.98
CA LEU A 50 12.69 -2.59 -4.68
C LEU A 50 11.76 -3.22 -5.71
N SER A 51 12.02 -4.49 -6.06
CA SER A 51 11.10 -5.37 -6.77
C SER A 51 10.98 -6.69 -6.04
N VAL A 52 9.83 -7.37 -6.16
CA VAL A 52 9.50 -8.58 -5.40
C VAL A 52 8.97 -9.70 -6.28
N ALA A 53 9.04 -10.93 -5.74
CA ALA A 53 8.34 -12.10 -6.28
C ALA A 53 7.93 -13.03 -5.13
N PHE A 54 6.71 -13.53 -5.17
CA PHE A 54 6.14 -14.39 -4.12
C PHE A 54 5.04 -15.28 -4.70
N SER A 55 4.53 -16.22 -3.89
CA SER A 55 3.49 -17.17 -4.29
C SER A 55 2.16 -16.47 -4.60
N GLU A 56 1.44 -16.96 -5.61
CA GLU A 56 0.11 -16.48 -6.04
C GLU A 56 -1.01 -16.58 -4.98
N ASN A 57 -0.73 -17.29 -3.89
CA ASN A 57 -1.65 -17.35 -2.75
C ASN A 57 -1.63 -16.09 -1.87
N TYR A 58 -0.79 -15.11 -2.22
CA TYR A 58 -0.59 -13.88 -1.45
C TYR A 58 -0.59 -12.67 -2.37
N GLU A 59 -0.83 -11.51 -1.76
CA GLU A 59 -0.57 -10.17 -2.28
C GLU A 59 0.31 -9.40 -1.30
N ILE A 60 0.95 -8.32 -1.75
CA ILE A 60 1.51 -7.32 -0.84
C ILE A 60 0.63 -6.08 -0.90
N GLN A 61 0.14 -5.66 0.27
CA GLN A 61 -0.64 -4.44 0.41
C GLN A 61 0.26 -3.29 0.84
N ILE A 62 0.15 -2.15 0.15
CA ILE A 62 0.81 -0.90 0.49
C ILE A 62 -0.18 -0.03 1.24
N ARG A 63 0.12 0.25 2.51
CA ARG A 63 -0.75 1.02 3.42
C ARG A 63 -0.04 2.27 3.94
N PRO A 64 -0.80 3.32 4.31
CA PRO A 64 -0.24 4.51 4.93
C PRO A 64 0.42 4.20 6.28
N ARG A 65 1.31 5.08 6.70
CA ARG A 65 1.84 5.10 8.06
C ARG A 65 1.00 6.04 8.91
N SER A 66 0.52 5.55 10.05
CA SER A 66 -0.32 6.31 10.98
C SER A 66 0.30 7.64 11.41
N GLY A 67 1.62 7.67 11.61
CA GLY A 67 2.33 8.88 12.00
C GLY A 67 2.32 9.98 10.92
N LEU A 68 2.45 9.62 9.64
CA LEU A 68 2.34 10.57 8.53
C LEU A 68 0.89 11.04 8.35
N ALA A 69 -0.07 10.14 8.48
CA ALA A 69 -1.50 10.48 8.40
C ALA A 69 -1.90 11.47 9.50
N ALA A 70 -1.56 11.17 10.76
CA ALA A 70 -1.98 11.98 11.90
C ALA A 70 -1.27 13.34 11.99
N LYS A 71 0.03 13.41 11.66
CA LYS A 71 0.84 14.63 11.85
C LYS A 71 0.89 15.52 10.62
N ASN A 72 0.85 14.92 9.43
CA ASN A 72 1.09 15.62 8.18
C ASN A 72 -0.09 15.57 7.19
N ASN A 73 -1.18 14.84 7.51
CA ASN A 73 -2.31 14.61 6.61
C ASN A 73 -1.87 13.93 5.30
N ILE A 74 -0.93 12.99 5.37
CA ILE A 74 -0.38 12.27 4.22
C ILE A 74 -0.99 10.86 4.15
N SER A 75 -1.40 10.45 2.97
CA SER A 75 -1.88 9.10 2.72
C SER A 75 -1.20 8.44 1.51
N VAL A 76 -1.40 7.14 1.37
CA VAL A 76 -1.21 6.43 0.10
C VAL A 76 -2.53 6.55 -0.66
N LEU A 77 -2.51 7.18 -1.83
CA LEU A 77 -3.73 7.58 -2.55
C LEU A 77 -4.66 6.40 -2.87
N ASN A 78 -4.10 5.28 -3.30
CA ASN A 78 -4.82 4.06 -3.67
C ASN A 78 -4.88 3.02 -2.54
N THR A 79 -4.76 3.44 -1.28
CA THR A 79 -4.70 2.48 -0.15
C THR A 79 -5.99 1.66 -0.01
N PRO A 80 -5.88 0.33 0.23
CA PRO A 80 -4.65 -0.47 0.20
C PRO A 80 -4.16 -0.70 -1.23
N GLY A 81 -2.94 -0.20 -1.55
CA GLY A 81 -2.32 -0.44 -2.85
C GLY A 81 -1.97 -1.92 -3.00
N THR A 82 -2.31 -2.54 -4.11
CA THR A 82 -2.08 -3.96 -4.37
C THR A 82 -0.83 -4.16 -5.20
N ILE A 83 0.06 -5.04 -4.73
CA ILE A 83 1.16 -5.60 -5.51
C ILE A 83 0.83 -7.07 -5.76
N ASP A 84 0.59 -7.40 -7.01
CA ASP A 84 0.28 -8.75 -7.45
C ASP A 84 1.51 -9.67 -7.42
N SER A 85 1.30 -10.97 -7.25
CA SER A 85 2.38 -11.95 -7.14
C SER A 85 3.24 -12.06 -8.41
N ASP A 86 2.69 -11.71 -9.57
CA ASP A 86 3.33 -11.73 -10.88
C ASP A 86 3.87 -10.36 -11.33
N TYR A 87 3.67 -9.29 -10.54
CA TYR A 87 4.29 -8.00 -10.81
C TYR A 87 5.80 -8.05 -10.56
N ARG A 88 6.61 -7.62 -11.55
CA ARG A 88 8.08 -7.62 -11.49
C ARG A 88 8.70 -6.24 -11.56
N GLY A 89 7.85 -5.20 -11.68
CA GLY A 89 8.32 -3.82 -11.69
C GLY A 89 8.78 -3.33 -10.32
N GLU A 90 9.29 -2.12 -10.30
CA GLU A 90 9.64 -1.43 -9.07
C GLU A 90 8.40 -1.11 -8.23
N ILE A 91 8.45 -1.40 -6.93
CA ILE A 91 7.44 -0.92 -5.99
C ILE A 91 7.58 0.59 -5.86
N LYS A 92 6.53 1.30 -6.24
CA LYS A 92 6.43 2.76 -6.09
C LYS A 92 5.18 3.09 -5.29
N VAL A 93 5.27 4.10 -4.43
CA VAL A 93 4.19 4.51 -3.54
C VAL A 93 3.56 5.81 -4.05
N ILE A 94 2.24 5.83 -4.22
CA ILE A 94 1.50 7.03 -4.62
C ILE A 94 1.14 7.79 -3.35
N ILE A 95 1.95 8.79 -3.00
CA ILE A 95 1.74 9.63 -1.82
C ILE A 95 0.82 10.79 -2.19
N TYR A 96 -0.22 11.02 -1.39
CA TYR A 96 -1.14 12.14 -1.52
C TYR A 96 -1.07 13.06 -0.31
N ASN A 97 -1.00 14.37 -0.55
CA ASN A 97 -0.99 15.40 0.47
C ASN A 97 -2.40 15.99 0.66
N HIS A 98 -3.11 15.58 1.72
CA HIS A 98 -4.41 16.13 2.12
C HIS A 98 -4.30 17.44 2.89
N GLY A 99 -3.09 17.80 3.32
CA GLY A 99 -2.81 19.01 4.10
C GLY A 99 -2.98 20.30 3.32
N ASN A 100 -2.61 21.41 3.96
CA ASN A 100 -2.64 22.76 3.39
C ASN A 100 -1.23 23.34 3.18
N ASN A 101 -0.18 22.60 3.58
CA ASN A 101 1.22 22.99 3.40
C ASN A 101 1.93 21.99 2.51
N ASP A 102 3.00 22.43 1.86
CA ASP A 102 3.89 21.57 1.09
C ASP A 102 4.45 20.44 1.98
N PHE A 103 4.54 19.23 1.43
CA PHE A 103 5.14 18.07 2.08
C PHE A 103 6.35 17.60 1.27
N PHE A 104 7.53 17.60 1.90
CA PHE A 104 8.77 17.18 1.25
C PHE A 104 9.09 15.73 1.62
N VAL A 105 9.32 14.92 0.59
CA VAL A 105 9.87 13.56 0.73
C VAL A 105 11.35 13.61 0.40
N ASN A 106 12.19 13.17 1.33
CA ASN A 106 13.64 13.08 1.15
C ASN A 106 14.07 11.63 0.98
N ASN A 107 15.25 11.44 0.41
CA ASN A 107 15.84 10.09 0.33
C ASN A 107 16.01 9.50 1.73
N GLY A 108 15.53 8.27 1.92
CA GLY A 108 15.58 7.59 3.21
C GLY A 108 14.35 7.79 4.10
N ASP A 109 13.40 8.64 3.72
CA ASP A 109 12.15 8.80 4.47
C ASP A 109 11.29 7.54 4.41
N ARG A 110 10.69 7.18 5.54
CA ARG A 110 9.71 6.09 5.62
C ARG A 110 8.35 6.62 5.19
N ILE A 111 7.90 6.22 4.01
CA ILE A 111 6.75 6.80 3.31
C ILE A 111 5.46 5.98 3.39
N ALA A 112 5.58 4.67 3.57
CA ALA A 112 4.47 3.73 3.63
C ALA A 112 4.88 2.49 4.42
N GLN A 113 3.98 1.52 4.55
CA GLN A 113 4.30 0.18 5.03
C GLN A 113 3.75 -0.86 4.05
N MET A 114 4.44 -1.99 3.91
CA MET A 114 4.00 -3.14 3.14
C MET A 114 3.64 -4.30 4.04
N ILE A 115 2.54 -4.97 3.72
CA ILE A 115 2.01 -6.11 4.49
C ILE A 115 1.74 -7.26 3.52
N LEU A 116 2.26 -8.46 3.81
CA LEU A 116 1.90 -9.66 3.08
C LEU A 116 0.53 -10.15 3.57
N SER A 117 -0.41 -10.36 2.64
CA SER A 117 -1.77 -10.78 2.92
C SER A 117 -2.13 -12.01 2.09
N PRO A 118 -2.85 -13.00 2.62
CA PRO A 118 -3.35 -14.11 1.83
C PRO A 118 -4.44 -13.64 0.86
N VAL A 119 -4.52 -14.30 -0.31
CA VAL A 119 -5.52 -14.03 -1.34
C VAL A 119 -6.41 -15.23 -1.53
N VAL A 120 -7.72 -15.00 -1.52
CA VAL A 120 -8.72 -15.98 -1.94
C VAL A 120 -9.27 -15.52 -3.29
N LYS A 121 -9.13 -16.35 -4.32
CA LYS A 121 -9.65 -16.05 -5.66
C LYS A 121 -11.13 -16.46 -5.74
N MET A 122 -11.93 -15.61 -6.36
CA MET A 122 -13.33 -15.88 -6.64
C MET A 122 -13.45 -16.65 -7.97
N GLU A 123 -14.34 -17.63 -8.00
CA GLU A 123 -14.90 -18.17 -9.24
C GLU A 123 -16.30 -17.58 -9.41
N LEU A 124 -16.52 -16.89 -10.52
CA LEU A 124 -17.80 -16.21 -10.77
C LEU A 124 -18.72 -17.14 -11.58
N GLU A 125 -19.93 -17.35 -11.07
CA GLU A 125 -21.01 -18.06 -11.73
C GLU A 125 -22.14 -17.07 -12.01
N GLU A 126 -22.49 -16.90 -13.29
CA GLU A 126 -23.60 -16.05 -13.69
C GLU A 126 -24.93 -16.72 -13.32
N THR A 127 -25.79 -15.96 -12.68
CA THR A 127 -27.16 -16.38 -12.35
C THR A 127 -28.16 -15.26 -12.60
N SER A 128 -29.41 -15.61 -12.95
CA SER A 128 -30.50 -14.65 -13.09
C SER A 128 -30.98 -14.11 -11.75
N ASP A 129 -30.87 -14.91 -10.68
CA ASP A 129 -31.44 -14.60 -9.38
C ASP A 129 -30.46 -14.93 -8.25
N LEU A 130 -30.39 -14.08 -7.24
CA LEU A 130 -29.63 -14.30 -6.02
C LEU A 130 -30.55 -14.80 -4.90
N PRO A 131 -30.06 -15.61 -3.97
CA PRO A 131 -30.81 -16.03 -2.80
C PRO A 131 -31.32 -14.84 -1.99
N GLU A 132 -32.56 -14.90 -1.53
CA GLU A 132 -33.17 -13.88 -0.67
C GLU A 132 -32.47 -13.82 0.69
N THR A 133 -32.38 -12.61 1.26
CA THR A 133 -31.88 -12.36 2.60
C THR A 133 -32.78 -11.41 3.35
N THR A 134 -32.74 -11.41 4.69
CA THR A 134 -33.48 -10.44 5.51
C THR A 134 -33.08 -8.99 5.26
N ARG A 135 -31.87 -8.73 4.80
CA ARG A 135 -31.40 -7.40 4.43
C ARG A 135 -31.92 -6.98 3.06
N GLY A 136 -32.11 -7.93 2.13
CA GLY A 136 -32.52 -7.65 0.75
C GLY A 136 -31.64 -6.61 0.06
N LEU A 137 -32.25 -5.56 -0.47
CA LEU A 137 -31.60 -4.47 -1.18
C LEU A 137 -31.12 -3.32 -0.28
N ASP A 138 -31.34 -3.41 1.01
CA ASP A 138 -31.03 -2.33 1.95
C ASP A 138 -29.52 -2.10 2.09
N GLY A 139 -29.12 -0.84 1.90
CA GLY A 139 -27.72 -0.40 1.97
C GLY A 139 -27.63 1.10 2.20
N PHE A 140 -26.42 1.67 2.04
CA PHE A 140 -26.17 3.12 2.10
C PHE A 140 -26.71 3.83 3.34
N GLY A 141 -26.65 3.16 4.51
CA GLY A 141 -27.12 3.71 5.78
C GLY A 141 -28.60 3.46 6.08
N SER A 142 -29.26 2.49 5.44
CA SER A 142 -30.66 2.10 5.68
C SER A 142 -30.94 1.69 7.13
N THR A 143 -29.92 1.31 7.92
CA THR A 143 -30.03 0.95 9.34
C THR A 143 -29.99 2.16 10.30
N GLY A 144 -29.96 3.40 9.75
CA GLY A 144 -29.91 4.64 10.53
C GLY A 144 -28.49 5.05 10.96
N LYS A 145 -28.41 6.20 11.63
CA LYS A 145 -27.18 6.71 12.26
C LYS A 145 -27.11 6.24 13.70
#